data_f4b7a6b5e75708a0a531c4a94b11d8ce
#
_entry.id   f4b7a6b5e75708a0a531c4a94b11d8ce
#
_cell.length_a   1.000
_cell.length_b   1.000
_cell.length_c   1.000
_cell.angle_alpha   90.00
_cell.angle_beta   90.00
_cell.angle_gamma   90.00
#
_symmetry.space_group_name_H-M   'P 1'
#
loop_
_entity.id
_entity.type
_entity.pdbx_description
1 polymer ?
#
loop_
_entity_poly.entity_id
_entity_poly.type
_entity_poly.pdbx_seq_one_letter_code
_entity_poly.pdbx_strand_id
1 'polypeptide(L)'
;MNKDTLKLTWVLAHVPYDLFLRSAEAFSKAVSEKTDGAIEVEVLGKNEWQDKYNNGEEIGNRALLKKLEQGEVSMSQTYSTVLGLLNEDYYSLDMPFIFENHDHAARVLDGPVGHYLLDGLADTSGARGL
;
A
#
# COMPACT_ATOMS: atom_id res chain seq x y z
N MET A 1 8.76 -31.40 -7.35
CA MET A 1 7.88 -30.93 -6.24
C MET A 1 7.25 -29.62 -6.65
N ASN A 2 5.93 -29.59 -6.83
CA ASN A 2 5.23 -28.30 -7.00
C ASN A 2 5.47 -27.48 -5.71
N LYS A 3 6.30 -26.45 -5.77
CA LYS A 3 6.29 -25.41 -4.76
C LYS A 3 4.95 -24.71 -4.91
N ASP A 4 4.09 -24.79 -3.90
CA ASP A 4 2.88 -23.98 -3.87
C ASP A 4 3.31 -22.51 -3.95
N THR A 5 3.04 -21.86 -5.09
CA THR A 5 3.37 -20.46 -5.30
C THR A 5 2.42 -19.62 -4.46
N LEU A 6 2.97 -18.78 -3.57
CA LEU A 6 2.20 -17.79 -2.82
C LEU A 6 1.79 -16.67 -3.77
N LYS A 7 0.49 -16.46 -3.94
CA LYS A 7 -0.06 -15.38 -4.76
C LYS A 7 -0.52 -14.22 -3.88
N LEU A 8 0.01 -13.05 -4.15
CA LEU A 8 -0.36 -11.79 -3.50
C LEU A 8 -1.00 -10.88 -4.53
N THR A 9 -1.92 -10.01 -4.10
CA THR A 9 -2.51 -8.96 -4.94
C THR A 9 -2.07 -7.59 -4.47
N TRP A 10 -1.64 -6.76 -5.42
CA TRP A 10 -1.40 -5.34 -5.20
C TRP A 10 -2.43 -4.52 -5.97
N VAL A 11 -3.32 -3.85 -5.24
CA VAL A 11 -4.35 -2.99 -5.84
C VAL A 11 -3.89 -1.55 -5.86
N LEU A 12 -3.81 -0.97 -7.06
CA LEU A 12 -3.45 0.44 -7.27
C LEU A 12 -4.66 1.33 -6.98
N ALA A 13 -4.58 2.09 -5.88
CA ALA A 13 -5.71 2.87 -5.36
C ALA A 13 -5.89 4.23 -6.04
N HIS A 14 -4.88 4.74 -6.76
CA HIS A 14 -4.85 6.11 -7.29
C HIS A 14 -4.66 6.19 -8.79
N VAL A 15 -5.24 7.23 -9.38
CA VAL A 15 -4.98 7.66 -10.75
C VAL A 15 -4.23 9.01 -10.73
N PRO A 16 -3.32 9.28 -11.67
CA PRO A 16 -2.87 8.40 -12.76
C PRO A 16 -2.01 7.24 -12.26
N TYR A 17 -2.16 6.08 -12.86
CA TYR A 17 -1.48 4.85 -12.41
C TYR A 17 0.00 4.76 -12.79
N ASP A 18 0.46 5.55 -13.76
CA ASP A 18 1.74 5.33 -14.46
C ASP A 18 2.93 5.11 -13.52
N LEU A 19 3.16 6.02 -12.56
CA LEU A 19 4.26 5.89 -11.63
C LEU A 19 4.07 4.68 -10.68
N PHE A 20 2.89 4.55 -10.14
CA PHE A 20 2.57 3.46 -9.21
C PHE A 20 2.58 2.11 -9.90
N LEU A 21 2.06 2.03 -11.14
CA LEU A 21 2.07 0.82 -11.95
C LEU A 21 3.50 0.35 -12.22
N ARG A 22 4.37 1.24 -12.71
CA ARG A 22 5.78 0.91 -12.97
C ARG A 22 6.52 0.46 -11.72
N SER A 23 6.26 1.10 -10.59
CA SER A 23 6.86 0.73 -9.31
C SER A 23 6.37 -0.65 -8.84
N ALA A 24 5.07 -0.91 -8.94
CA ALA A 24 4.48 -2.18 -8.54
C ALA A 24 4.90 -3.34 -9.46
N GLU A 25 4.99 -3.10 -10.77
CA GLU A 25 5.51 -4.08 -11.74
C GLU A 25 6.99 -4.40 -11.50
N ALA A 26 7.81 -3.38 -11.24
CA ALA A 26 9.21 -3.58 -10.90
C ALA A 26 9.38 -4.39 -9.60
N PHE A 27 8.57 -4.09 -8.59
CA PHE A 27 8.54 -4.85 -7.34
C PHE A 27 8.09 -6.30 -7.57
N SER A 28 6.98 -6.51 -8.29
CA SER A 28 6.46 -7.84 -8.61
C SER A 28 7.51 -8.70 -9.31
N LYS A 29 8.18 -8.13 -10.32
CA LYS A 29 9.26 -8.79 -11.02
C LYS A 29 10.43 -9.15 -10.10
N ALA A 30 10.89 -8.19 -9.28
CA ALA A 30 12.01 -8.42 -8.37
C ALA A 30 11.70 -9.49 -7.31
N VAL A 31 10.46 -9.51 -6.79
CA VAL A 31 10.00 -10.53 -5.84
C VAL A 31 9.99 -11.92 -6.49
N SER A 32 9.43 -12.05 -7.69
CA SER A 32 9.40 -13.33 -8.41
C SER A 32 10.81 -13.85 -8.70
N GLU A 33 11.71 -12.99 -9.19
CA GLU A 33 13.11 -13.33 -9.46
C GLU A 33 13.87 -13.75 -8.19
N LYS A 34 13.73 -12.99 -7.09
CA LYS A 34 14.44 -13.28 -5.82
C LYS A 34 13.93 -14.52 -5.09
N THR A 35 12.72 -14.94 -5.39
CA THR A 35 12.09 -16.11 -4.75
C THR A 35 12.01 -17.33 -5.67
N ASP A 36 12.65 -17.28 -6.84
CA ASP A 36 12.57 -18.33 -7.86
C ASP A 36 11.11 -18.72 -8.17
N GLY A 37 10.23 -17.72 -8.28
CA GLY A 37 8.80 -17.90 -8.53
C GLY A 37 7.99 -18.44 -7.35
N ALA A 38 8.57 -18.53 -6.15
CA ALA A 38 7.81 -18.97 -4.97
C ALA A 38 6.77 -17.93 -4.49
N ILE A 39 6.97 -16.65 -4.85
CA ILE A 39 6.02 -15.58 -4.60
C ILE A 39 5.73 -14.84 -5.91
N GLU A 40 4.47 -14.68 -6.22
CA GLU A 40 3.97 -13.90 -7.35
C GLU A 40 3.07 -12.77 -6.84
N VAL A 41 3.26 -11.55 -7.36
CA VAL A 41 2.43 -10.39 -7.04
C VAL A 41 1.64 -9.99 -8.28
N GLU A 42 0.33 -10.15 -8.22
CA GLU A 42 -0.59 -9.67 -9.24
C GLU A 42 -0.87 -8.18 -9.01
N VAL A 43 -0.47 -7.34 -9.97
CA VAL A 43 -0.71 -5.90 -9.92
C VAL A 43 -1.98 -5.57 -10.69
N LEU A 44 -2.94 -4.94 -10.04
CA LEU A 44 -4.25 -4.60 -10.62
C LEU A 44 -4.58 -3.13 -10.34
N GLY A 45 -5.12 -2.45 -11.34
CA GLY A 45 -5.84 -1.20 -11.10
C GLY A 45 -7.11 -1.44 -10.27
N LYS A 46 -7.60 -0.40 -9.58
CA LYS A 46 -8.79 -0.53 -8.74
C LYS A 46 -10.00 -1.06 -9.52
N ASN A 47 -10.22 -0.58 -10.74
CA ASN A 47 -11.34 -1.04 -11.57
C ASN A 47 -11.18 -2.51 -11.99
N GLU A 48 -9.98 -2.92 -12.39
CA GLU A 48 -9.69 -4.31 -12.74
C GLU A 48 -9.90 -5.25 -11.55
N TRP A 49 -9.51 -4.83 -10.36
CA TRP A 49 -9.75 -5.58 -9.14
C TRP A 49 -11.25 -5.69 -8.83
N GLN A 50 -12.00 -4.58 -8.98
CA GLN A 50 -13.45 -4.55 -8.81
C GLN A 50 -14.15 -5.55 -9.74
N ASP A 51 -13.79 -5.54 -11.00
CA ASP A 51 -14.37 -6.44 -12.00
C ASP A 51 -14.05 -7.91 -11.71
N LYS A 52 -12.82 -8.19 -11.27
CA LYS A 52 -12.34 -9.55 -11.08
C LYS A 52 -12.75 -10.16 -9.73
N TYR A 53 -12.74 -9.37 -8.66
CA TYR A 53 -12.87 -9.87 -7.29
C TYR A 53 -14.03 -9.27 -6.50
N ASN A 54 -14.68 -8.22 -7.00
CA ASN A 54 -15.76 -7.51 -6.31
C ASN A 54 -17.06 -7.43 -7.12
N ASN A 55 -17.27 -8.35 -8.05
CA ASN A 55 -18.47 -8.43 -8.93
C ASN A 55 -18.74 -7.13 -9.71
N GLY A 56 -17.72 -6.34 -10.03
CA GLY A 56 -17.85 -5.04 -10.69
C GLY A 56 -18.38 -3.92 -9.79
N GLU A 57 -18.56 -4.16 -8.49
CA GLU A 57 -19.03 -3.13 -7.57
C GLU A 57 -17.89 -2.16 -7.24
N GLU A 58 -18.18 -0.86 -7.35
CA GLU A 58 -17.22 0.20 -7.05
C GLU A 58 -16.91 0.25 -5.54
N ILE A 59 -15.61 0.38 -5.22
CA ILE A 59 -15.17 0.53 -3.85
C ILE A 59 -14.39 1.83 -3.66
N GLY A 60 -14.70 2.55 -2.59
CA GLY A 60 -13.93 3.73 -2.16
C GLY A 60 -12.64 3.33 -1.44
N ASN A 61 -11.75 4.31 -1.24
CA ASN A 61 -10.44 4.07 -0.59
C ASN A 61 -10.60 3.48 0.83
N ARG A 62 -11.58 3.92 1.60
CA ARG A 62 -11.85 3.37 2.95
C ARG A 62 -12.23 1.88 2.89
N ALA A 63 -13.07 1.50 1.92
CA ALA A 63 -13.46 0.11 1.74
C ALA A 63 -12.27 -0.75 1.26
N LEU A 64 -11.40 -0.20 0.41
CA LEU A 64 -10.17 -0.87 -0.02
C LEU A 64 -9.22 -1.12 1.16
N LEU A 65 -9.05 -0.14 2.06
CA LEU A 65 -8.28 -0.33 3.29
C LEU A 65 -8.86 -1.44 4.18
N LYS A 66 -10.17 -1.52 4.27
CA LYS A 66 -10.83 -2.60 5.02
C LYS A 66 -10.58 -3.97 4.39
N LYS A 67 -10.53 -4.05 3.06
CA LYS A 67 -10.14 -5.28 2.35
C LYS A 67 -8.70 -5.67 2.62
N LEU A 68 -7.80 -4.69 2.75
CA LEU A 68 -6.42 -4.90 3.15
C LEU A 68 -6.32 -5.45 4.59
N GLU A 69 -7.03 -4.84 5.55
CA GLU A 69 -7.09 -5.32 6.94
C GLU A 69 -7.64 -6.75 7.05
N GLN A 70 -8.57 -7.13 6.20
CA GLN A 70 -9.18 -8.45 6.14
C GLN A 70 -8.31 -9.49 5.40
N GLY A 71 -7.22 -9.06 4.76
CA GLY A 71 -6.35 -9.93 3.97
C GLY A 71 -6.90 -10.32 2.60
N GLU A 72 -8.02 -9.72 2.16
CA GLU A 72 -8.58 -9.93 0.81
C GLU A 72 -7.74 -9.22 -0.28
N VAL A 73 -7.07 -8.15 0.09
CA VAL A 73 -6.04 -7.45 -0.69
C VAL A 73 -4.73 -7.56 0.07
N SER A 74 -3.66 -7.97 -0.58
CA SER A 74 -2.38 -8.18 0.09
C SER A 74 -1.58 -6.90 0.24
N MET A 75 -1.64 -6.02 -0.75
CA MET A 75 -0.86 -4.77 -0.82
C MET A 75 -1.66 -3.67 -1.49
N SER A 76 -1.43 -2.44 -1.07
CA SER A 76 -1.94 -1.24 -1.72
C SER A 76 -1.04 -0.04 -1.38
N GLN A 77 -1.14 1.04 -2.14
CA GLN A 77 -0.59 2.33 -1.75
C GLN A 77 -1.73 3.31 -1.51
N THR A 78 -1.51 4.25 -0.60
CA THR A 78 -2.51 5.26 -0.29
C THR A 78 -1.87 6.55 0.20
N TYR A 79 -2.65 7.62 0.29
CA TYR A 79 -2.18 8.92 0.83
C TYR A 79 -2.22 8.92 2.35
N SER A 80 -1.37 9.75 2.98
CA SER A 80 -1.35 9.99 4.42
C SER A 80 -2.74 10.35 4.98
N THR A 81 -3.48 11.22 4.29
CA THR A 81 -4.87 11.59 4.62
C THR A 81 -5.81 10.39 4.74
N VAL A 82 -5.63 9.38 3.89
CA VAL A 82 -6.44 8.15 3.94
C VAL A 82 -5.98 7.24 5.07
N LEU A 83 -4.67 7.16 5.33
CA LEU A 83 -4.11 6.45 6.48
C LEU A 83 -4.57 7.04 7.82
N GLY A 84 -4.85 8.33 7.87
CA GLY A 84 -5.46 9.00 9.02
C GLY A 84 -6.81 8.41 9.46
N LEU A 85 -7.51 7.69 8.56
CA LEU A 85 -8.73 6.94 8.90
C LEU A 85 -8.44 5.67 9.73
N LEU A 86 -7.21 5.16 9.68
CA LEU A 86 -6.75 4.00 10.42
C LEU A 86 -6.00 4.42 11.70
N ASN A 87 -5.20 5.48 11.60
CA ASN A 87 -4.43 6.05 12.70
C ASN A 87 -4.37 7.58 12.53
N GLU A 88 -5.02 8.30 13.44
CA GLU A 88 -5.18 9.77 13.38
C GLU A 88 -3.84 10.53 13.40
N ASP A 89 -2.76 9.93 13.89
CA ASP A 89 -1.43 10.54 13.92
C ASP A 89 -0.93 10.89 12.49
N TYR A 90 -1.41 10.18 11.46
CA TYR A 90 -1.09 10.48 10.07
C TYR A 90 -1.59 11.84 9.60
N TYR A 91 -2.65 12.40 10.21
CA TYR A 91 -3.12 13.74 9.87
C TYR A 91 -2.10 14.82 10.15
N SER A 92 -1.13 14.57 11.03
CA SER A 92 -0.03 15.49 11.26
C SER A 92 0.80 15.75 10.01
N LEU A 93 0.90 14.78 9.11
CA LEU A 93 1.66 14.91 7.85
C LEU A 93 0.97 15.80 6.82
N ASP A 94 -0.31 16.06 6.96
CA ASP A 94 -1.10 16.89 6.06
C ASP A 94 -1.16 18.36 6.51
N MET A 95 -0.49 18.71 7.62
CA MET A 95 -0.40 20.08 8.09
C MET A 95 0.42 20.93 7.11
N PRO A 96 -0.09 22.10 6.71
CA PRO A 96 0.64 22.99 5.81
C PRO A 96 1.96 23.45 6.46
N PHE A 97 3.01 23.57 5.65
CA PHE A 97 4.32 24.10 6.05
C PHE A 97 5.04 23.31 7.16
N ILE A 98 4.66 22.05 7.38
CA ILE A 98 5.31 21.19 8.40
C ILE A 98 6.77 20.86 8.04
N PHE A 99 7.07 20.78 6.76
CA PHE A 99 8.43 20.52 6.27
C PHE A 99 9.02 21.77 5.59
N GLU A 100 10.27 22.09 5.89
CA GLU A 100 10.98 23.22 5.29
C GLU A 100 11.37 22.93 3.82
N ASN A 101 11.74 21.68 3.54
CA ASN A 101 12.18 21.21 2.23
C ASN A 101 12.13 19.68 2.17
N HIS A 102 12.47 19.12 1.00
CA HIS A 102 12.48 17.66 0.80
C HIS A 102 13.46 16.92 1.71
N ASP A 103 14.66 17.49 1.96
CA ASP A 103 15.66 16.86 2.83
C ASP A 103 15.17 16.81 4.29
N HIS A 104 14.45 17.85 4.73
CA HIS A 104 13.80 17.83 6.05
C HIS A 104 12.73 16.74 6.11
N ALA A 105 11.85 16.66 5.13
CA ALA A 105 10.84 15.63 5.06
C ALA A 105 11.45 14.21 5.08
N ALA A 106 12.48 13.97 4.28
CA ALA A 106 13.17 12.68 4.26
C ALA A 106 13.76 12.33 5.65
N ARG A 107 14.49 13.26 6.29
CA ARG A 107 15.05 12.99 7.63
C ARG A 107 13.98 12.67 8.68
N VAL A 108 12.83 13.32 8.62
CA VAL A 108 11.72 13.06 9.56
C VAL A 108 11.07 11.73 9.27
N LEU A 109 10.76 11.44 8.00
CA LEU A 109 10.00 10.25 7.61
C LEU A 109 10.86 8.98 7.60
N ASP A 110 12.16 9.09 7.31
CA ASP A 110 13.12 7.98 7.42
C ASP A 110 13.66 7.79 8.86
N GLY A 111 13.28 8.69 9.76
CA GLY A 111 13.71 8.73 11.14
C GLY A 111 12.67 8.18 12.13
N PRO A 112 12.86 8.48 13.44
CA PRO A 112 12.00 7.94 14.50
C PRO A 112 10.51 8.27 14.34
N VAL A 113 10.15 9.42 13.77
CA VAL A 113 8.75 9.82 13.55
C VAL A 113 8.11 8.92 12.50
N GLY A 114 8.78 8.68 11.37
CA GLY A 114 8.26 7.77 10.35
C GLY A 114 8.12 6.35 10.86
N HIS A 115 9.10 5.82 11.60
CA HIS A 115 9.01 4.52 12.24
C HIS A 115 7.84 4.43 13.22
N TYR A 116 7.63 5.46 14.06
CA TYR A 116 6.50 5.53 14.98
C TYR A 116 5.15 5.45 14.24
N LEU A 117 5.01 6.18 13.12
CA LEU A 117 3.79 6.16 12.32
C LEU A 117 3.56 4.78 11.68
N LEU A 118 4.60 4.16 11.13
CA LEU A 118 4.50 2.82 10.51
C LEU A 118 4.16 1.74 11.53
N ASP A 119 4.78 1.76 12.71
CA ASP A 119 4.49 0.85 13.80
C ASP A 119 3.05 1.04 14.32
N GLY A 120 2.65 2.29 14.53
CA GLY A 120 1.28 2.63 14.96
C GLY A 120 0.20 2.19 13.95
N LEU A 121 0.51 2.17 12.65
CA LEU A 121 -0.39 1.64 11.64
C LEU A 121 -0.61 0.13 11.82
N ALA A 122 0.45 -0.62 12.06
CA ALA A 122 0.37 -2.05 12.32
C ALA A 122 -0.46 -2.37 13.57
N ASP A 123 -0.26 -1.60 14.64
CA ASP A 123 -0.97 -1.78 15.92
C ASP A 123 -2.48 -1.49 15.81
N THR A 124 -2.87 -0.51 14.99
CA THR A 124 -4.28 -0.08 14.87
C THR A 124 -5.07 -0.84 13.82
N SER A 125 -4.43 -1.33 12.76
CA SER A 125 -5.11 -1.93 11.61
C SER A 125 -4.59 -3.30 11.20
N GLY A 126 -3.45 -3.74 11.73
CA GLY A 126 -2.76 -4.94 11.25
C GLY A 126 -2.06 -4.76 9.89
N ALA A 127 -2.27 -3.62 9.21
CA ALA A 127 -1.55 -3.29 7.98
C ALA A 127 -0.13 -2.80 8.32
N ARG A 128 0.86 -3.32 7.62
CA ARG A 128 2.26 -2.92 7.80
C ARG A 128 2.67 -1.94 6.71
N GLY A 129 3.18 -0.78 7.10
CA GLY A 129 3.86 0.15 6.21
C GLY A 129 5.23 -0.39 5.78
N LEU A 130 5.60 -0.12 4.53
CA LEU A 130 6.88 -0.48 3.93
C LEU A 130 7.67 0.78 3.56
#